data_91f7ccc571ea87dc555126bd78fa7e16
#
_entry.id   91f7ccc571ea87dc555126bd78fa7e16
#
_cell.length_a   1.000
_cell.length_b   1.000
_cell.length_c   1.000
_cell.angle_alpha   90.00
_cell.angle_beta   90.00
_cell.angle_gamma   90.00
#
_symmetry.space_group_name_H-M   'P 1'
#
loop_
_entity.id
_entity.type
_entity.pdbx_description
1 polymer ?
#
loop_
_entity_poly.entity_id
_entity_poly.type
_entity_poly.pdbx_seq_one_letter_code
_entity_poly.pdbx_strand_id
1 'polypeptide(L)'
;MNETTPEEELQGLKKEVSRLRLEANLRKSLATQLEKQKKVAEDAKAEALTKSQQLEAVSGQLAKYLSPQIYESIFSGKQNVEIKSYRKKLTVFFSDIVNFTNISETLESEELTALLNFYLNEMSQIALSFGGTIDKYIGDAVMIFFGDPETLGIEEDAHRCVSMAVAMQKRMTELHGYWGKQFGLKEDLEIRIGINTGYCTVGNFGSEDRLDYTVVGGAVNLASRLEGAAPSSSILISEETYLQVGDHFDFKEARELDLKGVGRSVKSYEVLIDDYEIRKILNFSGDSYDLTVRKDQLDEKDIEALKKIIAEL
;
A
#
# COMPACT_ATOMS: atom_id res chain seq x y z
N MET A 1 41.05 79.90 -27.60
CA MET A 1 41.38 78.68 -26.86
C MET A 1 41.47 79.13 -25.40
N ASN A 2 40.50 78.79 -24.59
CA ASN A 2 40.57 79.10 -23.15
C ASN A 2 41.52 78.07 -22.51
N GLU A 3 42.73 78.51 -22.13
CA GLU A 3 43.62 77.72 -21.33
C GLU A 3 43.03 77.67 -19.91
N THR A 4 42.62 76.50 -19.44
CA THR A 4 42.24 76.30 -18.04
C THR A 4 43.41 76.56 -17.16
N THR A 5 43.20 77.34 -16.12
CA THR A 5 44.26 77.66 -15.17
C THR A 5 44.68 76.44 -14.34
N PRO A 6 45.94 76.26 -13.96
CA PRO A 6 46.44 75.15 -13.15
C PRO A 6 45.65 74.94 -11.84
N GLU A 7 45.03 76.00 -11.32
CA GLU A 7 44.18 75.95 -10.12
C GLU A 7 42.82 75.29 -10.41
N GLU A 8 42.23 75.53 -11.59
CA GLU A 8 40.94 74.86 -12.02
C GLU A 8 41.16 73.42 -12.32
N GLU A 9 42.26 72.96 -12.92
CA GLU A 9 42.66 71.60 -13.09
C GLU A 9 42.85 70.90 -11.76
N LEU A 10 43.54 71.50 -10.80
CA LEU A 10 43.76 71.00 -9.46
C LEU A 10 42.43 70.79 -8.70
N GLN A 11 41.48 71.71 -8.86
CA GLN A 11 40.17 71.66 -8.23
C GLN A 11 39.30 70.56 -8.87
N GLY A 12 39.42 70.39 -10.19
CA GLY A 12 38.79 69.29 -10.94
C GLY A 12 39.25 67.88 -10.49
N LEU A 13 40.59 67.73 -10.39
CA LEU A 13 41.22 66.50 -9.91
C LEU A 13 40.82 66.13 -8.46
N LYS A 14 40.77 67.14 -7.57
CA LYS A 14 40.34 66.97 -6.17
C LYS A 14 38.87 66.46 -6.09
N LYS A 15 37.98 67.01 -6.91
CA LYS A 15 36.58 66.57 -6.98
C LYS A 15 36.50 65.16 -7.50
N GLU A 16 37.25 64.76 -8.51
CA GLU A 16 37.29 63.44 -9.08
C GLU A 16 37.84 62.39 -8.11
N VAL A 17 38.95 62.74 -7.40
CA VAL A 17 39.51 61.90 -6.31
C VAL A 17 38.45 61.64 -5.21
N SER A 18 37.73 62.72 -4.82
CA SER A 18 36.69 62.62 -3.79
C SER A 18 35.55 61.75 -4.23
N ARG A 19 35.11 61.83 -5.52
CA ARG A 19 34.09 60.98 -6.11
C ARG A 19 34.55 59.53 -6.15
N LEU A 20 35.75 59.22 -6.64
CA LEU A 20 36.31 57.87 -6.70
C LEU A 20 36.47 57.24 -5.30
N ARG A 21 36.83 58.01 -4.29
CA ARG A 21 36.89 57.54 -2.89
C ARG A 21 35.52 57.18 -2.36
N LEU A 22 34.51 58.01 -2.65
CA LEU A 22 33.11 57.69 -2.26
C LEU A 22 32.59 56.41 -2.94
N GLU A 23 32.85 56.29 -4.24
CA GLU A 23 32.49 55.11 -5.01
C GLU A 23 33.19 53.82 -4.50
N ALA A 24 34.50 53.93 -4.19
CA ALA A 24 35.26 52.82 -3.62
C ALA A 24 34.70 52.39 -2.24
N ASN A 25 34.35 53.36 -1.38
CA ASN A 25 33.73 53.07 -0.09
C ASN A 25 32.34 52.44 -0.22
N LEU A 26 31.53 52.91 -1.17
CA LEU A 26 30.21 52.35 -1.46
C LEU A 26 30.33 50.91 -1.97
N ARG A 27 31.23 50.66 -2.92
CA ARG A 27 31.51 49.30 -3.43
C ARG A 27 31.97 48.37 -2.31
N LYS A 28 32.86 48.83 -1.41
CA LYS A 28 33.29 48.02 -0.26
C LYS A 28 32.14 47.70 0.70
N SER A 29 31.29 48.68 1.00
CA SER A 29 30.10 48.49 1.83
C SER A 29 29.12 47.50 1.21
N LEU A 30 28.83 47.64 -0.09
CA LEU A 30 27.95 46.72 -0.83
C LEU A 30 28.53 45.31 -0.87
N ALA A 31 29.83 45.14 -1.11
CA ALA A 31 30.49 43.85 -1.10
C ALA A 31 30.34 43.14 0.27
N THR A 32 30.55 43.88 1.37
CA THR A 32 30.40 43.39 2.73
C THR A 32 28.93 42.99 3.02
N GLN A 33 27.97 43.79 2.57
CA GLN A 33 26.54 43.43 2.71
C GLN A 33 26.16 42.20 1.90
N LEU A 34 26.65 42.09 0.66
CA LEU A 34 26.40 40.93 -0.20
C LEU A 34 26.99 39.66 0.43
N GLU A 35 28.21 39.73 0.96
CA GLU A 35 28.85 38.58 1.61
C GLU A 35 28.07 38.13 2.87
N LYS A 36 27.59 39.11 3.65
CA LYS A 36 26.73 38.83 4.82
C LYS A 36 25.41 38.16 4.41
N GLN A 37 24.76 38.68 3.37
CA GLN A 37 23.51 38.10 2.86
C GLN A 37 23.75 36.71 2.29
N LYS A 38 24.85 36.50 1.55
CA LYS A 38 25.22 35.20 1.02
C LYS A 38 25.41 34.18 2.14
N LYS A 39 26.13 34.54 3.21
CA LYS A 39 26.30 33.65 4.36
C LYS A 39 24.96 33.30 5.04
N VAL A 40 24.10 34.29 5.27
CA VAL A 40 22.76 34.04 5.84
C VAL A 40 21.92 33.11 4.96
N ALA A 41 22.00 33.27 3.64
CA ALA A 41 21.29 32.40 2.69
C ALA A 41 21.87 30.98 2.69
N GLU A 42 23.18 30.81 2.77
CA GLU A 42 23.86 29.51 2.88
C GLU A 42 23.49 28.79 4.19
N ASP A 43 23.51 29.50 5.32
CA ASP A 43 23.14 28.99 6.64
C ASP A 43 21.65 28.55 6.65
N ALA A 44 20.76 29.39 6.11
CA ALA A 44 19.34 29.07 5.98
C ALA A 44 19.08 27.85 5.07
N LYS A 45 19.84 27.73 3.96
CA LYS A 45 19.77 26.58 3.06
C LYS A 45 20.24 25.29 3.76
N ALA A 46 21.33 25.37 4.52
CA ALA A 46 21.85 24.24 5.28
C ALA A 46 20.85 23.78 6.36
N GLU A 47 20.23 24.71 7.08
CA GLU A 47 19.20 24.43 8.07
C GLU A 47 17.95 23.78 7.44
N ALA A 48 17.49 24.32 6.31
CA ALA A 48 16.35 23.78 5.57
C ALA A 48 16.61 22.35 5.09
N LEU A 49 17.83 22.08 4.58
CA LEU A 49 18.23 20.72 4.15
C LEU A 49 18.22 19.74 5.32
N THR A 50 18.78 20.14 6.46
CA THR A 50 18.81 19.32 7.68
C THR A 50 17.39 19.00 8.16
N LYS A 51 16.51 20.00 8.21
CA LYS A 51 15.10 19.80 8.57
C LYS A 51 14.37 18.89 7.58
N SER A 52 14.62 19.03 6.29
CA SER A 52 14.04 18.16 5.26
C SER A 52 14.45 16.69 5.47
N GLN A 53 15.74 16.45 5.71
CA GLN A 53 16.25 15.10 5.99
C GLN A 53 15.65 14.50 7.28
N GLN A 54 15.48 15.30 8.32
CA GLN A 54 14.85 14.87 9.57
C GLN A 54 13.37 14.52 9.34
N LEU A 55 12.62 15.34 8.60
CA LEU A 55 11.22 15.06 8.25
C LEU A 55 11.10 13.79 7.42
N GLU A 56 11.99 13.59 6.46
CA GLU A 56 12.01 12.40 5.61
C GLU A 56 12.28 11.12 6.42
N ALA A 57 13.22 11.19 7.37
CA ALA A 57 13.51 10.07 8.27
C ALA A 57 12.32 9.73 9.18
N VAL A 58 11.68 10.72 9.79
CA VAL A 58 10.50 10.53 10.66
C VAL A 58 9.32 10.02 9.84
N SER A 59 9.08 10.58 8.65
CA SER A 59 8.05 10.13 7.72
C SER A 59 8.23 8.67 7.33
N GLY A 60 9.47 8.25 7.00
CA GLY A 60 9.78 6.85 6.70
C GLY A 60 9.60 5.88 7.88
N GLN A 61 9.74 6.36 9.12
CA GLN A 61 9.41 5.55 10.30
C GLN A 61 7.89 5.42 10.48
N LEU A 62 7.15 6.51 10.33
CA LEU A 62 5.68 6.51 10.41
C LEU A 62 5.02 5.67 9.32
N ALA A 63 5.62 5.60 8.13
CA ALA A 63 5.16 4.76 7.04
C ALA A 63 5.00 3.29 7.42
N LYS A 64 5.77 2.80 8.41
CA LYS A 64 5.67 1.41 8.89
C LYS A 64 4.43 1.12 9.73
N TYR A 65 3.74 2.14 10.21
CA TYR A 65 2.52 2.02 11.01
C TYR A 65 1.23 2.24 10.21
N LEU A 66 1.36 2.58 8.94
CA LEU A 66 0.26 2.78 8.01
C LEU A 66 0.36 1.80 6.84
N SER A 67 -0.76 1.45 6.22
CA SER A 67 -0.65 0.76 4.93
C SER A 67 0.01 1.67 3.89
N PRO A 68 0.83 1.14 2.97
CA PRO A 68 1.52 1.94 1.96
C PRO A 68 0.57 2.84 1.16
N GLN A 69 -0.61 2.33 0.80
CA GLN A 69 -1.60 3.07 0.03
C GLN A 69 -2.15 4.28 0.82
N ILE A 70 -2.37 4.12 2.12
CA ILE A 70 -2.85 5.21 2.99
C ILE A 70 -1.74 6.23 3.21
N TYR A 71 -0.50 5.74 3.44
CA TYR A 71 0.66 6.61 3.55
C TYR A 71 0.83 7.49 2.30
N GLU A 72 0.83 6.89 1.10
CA GLU A 72 0.94 7.63 -0.15
C GLU A 72 -0.22 8.62 -0.35
N SER A 73 -1.43 8.22 -0.03
CA SER A 73 -2.62 9.06 -0.15
C SER A 73 -2.55 10.32 0.73
N ILE A 74 -2.06 10.17 1.97
CA ILE A 74 -1.88 11.30 2.92
C ILE A 74 -0.71 12.19 2.47
N PHE A 75 0.46 11.61 2.19
CA PHE A 75 1.67 12.40 1.87
C PHE A 75 1.65 13.02 0.47
N SER A 76 0.89 12.46 -0.48
CA SER A 76 0.64 13.10 -1.77
C SER A 76 -0.41 14.21 -1.71
N GLY A 77 -1.06 14.42 -0.56
CA GLY A 77 -2.11 15.42 -0.38
C GLY A 77 -3.45 15.04 -1.03
N LYS A 78 -3.59 13.78 -1.49
CA LYS A 78 -4.86 13.28 -2.05
C LYS A 78 -5.94 13.10 -0.98
N GLN A 79 -5.55 12.82 0.26
CA GLN A 79 -6.45 12.71 1.39
C GLN A 79 -6.04 13.67 2.52
N ASN A 80 -7.04 14.34 3.09
CA ASN A 80 -6.88 15.09 4.33
C ASN A 80 -7.12 14.16 5.52
N VAL A 81 -6.32 14.30 6.57
CA VAL A 81 -6.48 13.56 7.83
C VAL A 81 -7.60 14.23 8.64
N GLU A 82 -8.84 14.00 8.24
CA GLU A 82 -10.05 14.50 8.91
C GLU A 82 -10.94 13.32 9.30
N ILE A 83 -11.76 13.47 10.33
CA ILE A 83 -12.82 12.49 10.68
C ILE A 83 -13.88 12.55 9.57
N LYS A 84 -13.71 11.72 8.55
CA LYS A 84 -14.60 11.63 7.41
C LYS A 84 -14.70 10.20 6.94
N SER A 85 -15.92 9.77 6.69
CA SER A 85 -16.20 8.43 6.16
C SER A 85 -17.25 8.50 5.07
N TYR A 86 -17.25 7.50 4.20
CA TYR A 86 -18.20 7.38 3.11
C TYR A 86 -18.56 5.91 2.86
N ARG A 87 -19.72 5.68 2.25
CA ARG A 87 -20.22 4.35 1.94
C ARG A 87 -19.71 3.90 0.57
N LYS A 88 -19.05 2.73 0.53
CA LYS A 88 -18.49 2.14 -0.69
C LYS A 88 -18.70 0.63 -0.70
N LYS A 89 -18.87 0.03 -1.88
CA LYS A 89 -18.89 -1.43 -2.03
C LYS A 89 -17.43 -1.89 -2.14
N LEU A 90 -16.99 -2.72 -1.20
CA LEU A 90 -15.62 -3.19 -1.06
C LEU A 90 -15.61 -4.70 -0.96
N THR A 91 -14.47 -5.31 -1.26
CA THR A 91 -14.21 -6.71 -0.96
C THR A 91 -13.32 -6.80 0.26
N VAL A 92 -13.82 -7.44 1.31
CA VAL A 92 -13.16 -7.56 2.62
C VAL A 92 -12.68 -8.99 2.81
N PHE A 93 -11.46 -9.13 3.28
CA PHE A 93 -10.75 -10.35 3.52
C PHE A 93 -10.34 -10.45 4.98
N PHE A 94 -10.51 -11.64 5.56
CA PHE A 94 -9.93 -12.04 6.83
C PHE A 94 -9.19 -13.36 6.68
N SER A 95 -8.05 -13.47 7.34
CA SER A 95 -7.37 -14.74 7.54
C SER A 95 -6.92 -14.89 8.99
N ASP A 96 -6.81 -16.12 9.46
CA ASP A 96 -6.43 -16.46 10.84
C ASP A 96 -5.62 -17.77 10.83
N ILE A 97 -4.68 -17.93 11.77
CA ILE A 97 -3.93 -19.17 11.93
C ILE A 97 -4.77 -20.16 12.73
N VAL A 98 -4.92 -21.37 12.19
CA VAL A 98 -5.68 -22.42 12.88
C VAL A 98 -4.96 -22.84 14.17
N ASN A 99 -5.70 -22.90 15.27
CA ASN A 99 -5.20 -23.27 16.59
C ASN A 99 -4.06 -22.39 17.14
N PHE A 100 -3.96 -21.12 16.73
CA PHE A 100 -2.90 -20.22 17.16
C PHE A 100 -2.81 -20.06 18.69
N THR A 101 -3.93 -20.08 19.41
CA THR A 101 -3.94 -20.03 20.88
C THR A 101 -3.09 -21.15 21.49
N ASN A 102 -3.23 -22.39 21.01
CA ASN A 102 -2.44 -23.51 21.50
C ASN A 102 -0.95 -23.37 21.14
N ILE A 103 -0.66 -22.84 19.95
CA ILE A 103 0.73 -22.56 19.51
C ILE A 103 1.36 -21.51 20.40
N SER A 104 0.64 -20.44 20.69
CA SER A 104 1.12 -19.33 21.53
C SER A 104 1.37 -19.74 22.99
N GLU A 105 0.72 -20.79 23.50
CA GLU A 105 0.96 -21.33 24.83
C GLU A 105 2.18 -22.28 24.89
N THR A 106 2.63 -22.80 23.74
CA THR A 106 3.72 -23.77 23.67
C THR A 106 5.08 -23.18 23.33
N LEU A 107 5.12 -22.03 22.69
CA LEU A 107 6.34 -21.35 22.28
C LEU A 107 6.80 -20.33 23.32
N GLU A 108 8.11 -20.16 23.47
CA GLU A 108 8.67 -19.05 24.22
C GLU A 108 8.37 -17.72 23.51
N SER A 109 8.27 -16.62 24.28
CA SER A 109 7.82 -15.31 23.75
C SER A 109 8.65 -14.80 22.57
N GLU A 110 9.95 -15.07 22.55
CA GLU A 110 10.86 -14.65 21.49
C GLU A 110 10.63 -15.46 20.20
N GLU A 111 10.43 -16.77 20.35
CA GLU A 111 10.12 -17.68 19.23
C GLU A 111 8.74 -17.37 18.62
N LEU A 112 7.73 -17.14 19.48
CA LEU A 112 6.39 -16.74 19.07
C LEU A 112 6.43 -15.42 18.27
N THR A 113 7.19 -14.43 18.78
CA THR A 113 7.35 -13.13 18.10
C THR A 113 8.02 -13.29 16.74
N ALA A 114 9.08 -14.10 16.66
CA ALA A 114 9.78 -14.36 15.42
C ALA A 114 8.90 -15.09 14.40
N LEU A 115 8.16 -16.10 14.84
CA LEU A 115 7.21 -16.86 14.01
C LEU A 115 6.12 -15.94 13.44
N LEU A 116 5.47 -15.16 14.33
CA LEU A 116 4.38 -14.28 13.94
C LEU A 116 4.86 -13.20 12.97
N ASN A 117 6.01 -12.57 13.23
CA ASN A 117 6.57 -11.57 12.34
C ASN A 117 6.94 -12.15 10.97
N PHE A 118 7.48 -13.37 10.91
CA PHE A 118 7.74 -14.04 9.65
C PHE A 118 6.44 -14.30 8.87
N TYR A 119 5.44 -14.89 9.53
CA TYR A 119 4.13 -15.15 8.92
C TYR A 119 3.47 -13.87 8.39
N LEU A 120 3.38 -12.84 9.23
CA LEU A 120 2.77 -11.55 8.85
C LEU A 120 3.52 -10.89 7.69
N ASN A 121 4.85 -11.00 7.66
CA ASN A 121 5.65 -10.48 6.54
C ASN A 121 5.33 -11.20 5.23
N GLU A 122 5.28 -12.54 5.23
CA GLU A 122 4.94 -13.33 4.04
C GLU A 122 3.54 -12.96 3.52
N MET A 123 2.53 -12.92 4.40
CA MET A 123 1.16 -12.58 4.02
C MET A 123 1.04 -11.13 3.54
N SER A 124 1.76 -10.21 4.15
CA SER A 124 1.73 -8.79 3.76
C SER A 124 2.36 -8.54 2.41
N GLN A 125 3.47 -9.19 2.08
CA GLN A 125 4.09 -9.08 0.76
C GLN A 125 3.16 -9.56 -0.34
N ILE A 126 2.46 -10.67 -0.11
CA ILE A 126 1.45 -11.16 -1.05
C ILE A 126 0.31 -10.15 -1.16
N ALA A 127 -0.24 -9.66 -0.04
CA ALA A 127 -1.32 -8.69 -0.05
C ALA A 127 -0.99 -7.43 -0.87
N LEU A 128 0.19 -6.87 -0.65
CA LEU A 128 0.65 -5.67 -1.36
C LEU A 128 0.88 -5.94 -2.85
N SER A 129 1.39 -7.11 -3.23
CA SER A 129 1.61 -7.47 -4.64
C SER A 129 0.32 -7.57 -5.45
N PHE A 130 -0.81 -7.90 -4.80
CA PHE A 130 -2.14 -7.89 -5.40
C PHE A 130 -2.86 -6.54 -5.25
N GLY A 131 -2.26 -5.55 -4.57
CA GLY A 131 -2.84 -4.22 -4.34
C GLY A 131 -3.89 -4.18 -3.24
N GLY A 132 -3.86 -5.14 -2.32
CA GLY A 132 -4.71 -5.15 -1.13
C GLY A 132 -4.30 -4.07 -0.14
N THR A 133 -5.26 -3.38 0.44
CA THR A 133 -5.04 -2.44 1.53
C THR A 133 -5.10 -3.18 2.85
N ILE A 134 -3.95 -3.32 3.52
CA ILE A 134 -3.88 -3.94 4.84
C ILE A 134 -4.49 -2.97 5.85
N ASP A 135 -5.60 -3.35 6.47
CA ASP A 135 -6.26 -2.56 7.51
C ASP A 135 -5.48 -2.68 8.83
N LYS A 136 -5.42 -3.89 9.36
CA LYS A 136 -4.75 -4.17 10.63
C LYS A 136 -4.47 -5.65 10.84
N TYR A 137 -3.60 -5.90 11.80
CA TYR A 137 -3.41 -7.23 12.38
C TYR A 137 -4.17 -7.32 13.70
N ILE A 138 -4.86 -8.43 13.93
CA ILE A 138 -5.63 -8.69 15.16
C ILE A 138 -5.10 -10.00 15.75
N GLY A 139 -4.00 -9.89 16.53
CA GLY A 139 -3.22 -11.06 16.92
C GLY A 139 -2.54 -11.68 15.70
N ASP A 140 -2.91 -12.90 15.36
CA ASP A 140 -2.47 -13.64 14.19
C ASP A 140 -3.38 -13.43 12.96
N ALA A 141 -4.56 -12.84 13.16
CA ALA A 141 -5.48 -12.54 12.07
C ALA A 141 -5.02 -11.31 11.26
N VAL A 142 -5.22 -11.39 9.95
CA VAL A 142 -4.95 -10.30 9.01
C VAL A 142 -6.26 -9.83 8.38
N MET A 143 -6.54 -8.54 8.50
CA MET A 143 -7.66 -7.89 7.84
C MET A 143 -7.18 -7.05 6.66
N ILE A 144 -7.74 -7.31 5.48
CA ILE A 144 -7.40 -6.64 4.21
C ILE A 144 -8.69 -6.25 3.51
N PHE A 145 -8.67 -5.17 2.75
CA PHE A 145 -9.77 -4.83 1.85
C PHE A 145 -9.28 -4.35 0.49
N PHE A 146 -10.14 -4.48 -0.52
CA PHE A 146 -9.92 -4.02 -1.89
C PHE A 146 -11.02 -3.05 -2.28
N GLY A 147 -10.66 -2.09 -3.14
CA GLY A 147 -11.59 -1.09 -3.66
C GLY A 147 -11.43 0.28 -3.03
N ASP A 148 -10.50 0.47 -2.09
CA ASP A 148 -10.18 1.75 -1.47
C ASP A 148 -8.73 1.72 -0.90
N PRO A 149 -7.96 2.83 -0.95
CA PRO A 149 -8.23 4.09 -1.62
C PRO A 149 -8.26 3.99 -3.15
N GLU A 150 -7.64 2.96 -3.72
CA GLU A 150 -7.62 2.68 -5.15
C GLU A 150 -8.62 1.58 -5.51
N THR A 151 -9.20 1.65 -6.71
CA THR A 151 -10.13 0.65 -7.21
C THR A 151 -9.96 0.47 -8.70
N LEU A 152 -10.08 -0.77 -9.17
CA LEU A 152 -10.17 -1.14 -10.59
C LEU A 152 -11.59 -1.56 -10.99
N GLY A 153 -12.55 -1.36 -10.09
CA GLY A 153 -13.93 -1.81 -10.24
C GLY A 153 -14.24 -3.02 -9.34
N ILE A 154 -15.51 -3.20 -8.99
CA ILE A 154 -15.95 -4.17 -7.98
C ILE A 154 -15.56 -5.60 -8.35
N GLU A 155 -15.68 -5.96 -9.62
CA GLU A 155 -15.37 -7.29 -10.15
C GLU A 155 -13.86 -7.56 -10.06
N GLU A 156 -13.04 -6.64 -10.57
CA GLU A 156 -11.57 -6.78 -10.55
C GLU A 156 -11.01 -6.73 -9.12
N ASP A 157 -11.55 -5.88 -8.26
CA ASP A 157 -11.18 -5.82 -6.85
C ASP A 157 -11.48 -7.14 -6.12
N ALA A 158 -12.64 -7.75 -6.40
CA ALA A 158 -13.00 -9.07 -5.87
C ALA A 158 -12.12 -10.19 -6.45
N HIS A 159 -11.85 -10.16 -7.75
CA HIS A 159 -10.97 -11.12 -8.42
C HIS A 159 -9.56 -11.09 -7.82
N ARG A 160 -8.98 -9.91 -7.65
CA ARG A 160 -7.65 -9.73 -7.03
C ARG A 160 -7.62 -10.19 -5.58
N CYS A 161 -8.69 -9.96 -4.83
CA CYS A 161 -8.81 -10.41 -3.45
C CYS A 161 -8.81 -11.95 -3.35
N VAL A 162 -9.59 -12.64 -4.18
CA VAL A 162 -9.63 -14.11 -4.20
C VAL A 162 -8.31 -14.69 -4.72
N SER A 163 -7.71 -14.10 -5.75
CA SER A 163 -6.39 -14.50 -6.26
C SER A 163 -5.30 -14.36 -5.20
N MET A 164 -5.32 -13.28 -4.43
CA MET A 164 -4.44 -13.08 -3.27
C MET A 164 -4.62 -14.19 -2.24
N ALA A 165 -5.87 -14.53 -1.90
CA ALA A 165 -6.17 -15.59 -0.95
C ALA A 165 -5.62 -16.95 -1.40
N VAL A 166 -5.77 -17.28 -2.68
CA VAL A 166 -5.20 -18.51 -3.28
C VAL A 166 -3.67 -18.47 -3.22
N ALA A 167 -3.04 -17.33 -3.52
CA ALA A 167 -1.59 -17.18 -3.42
C ALA A 167 -1.08 -17.36 -1.98
N MET A 168 -1.81 -16.85 -0.99
CA MET A 168 -1.50 -17.05 0.44
C MET A 168 -1.57 -18.53 0.82
N GLN A 169 -2.61 -19.26 0.43
CA GLN A 169 -2.72 -20.70 0.71
C GLN A 169 -1.61 -21.51 0.02
N LYS A 170 -1.26 -21.19 -1.23
CA LYS A 170 -0.13 -21.80 -1.93
C LYS A 170 1.19 -21.53 -1.19
N ARG A 171 1.40 -20.31 -0.71
CA ARG A 171 2.58 -19.97 0.07
C ARG A 171 2.68 -20.78 1.36
N MET A 172 1.56 -20.96 2.06
CA MET A 172 1.53 -21.83 3.25
C MET A 172 1.89 -23.28 2.91
N THR A 173 1.44 -23.80 1.79
CA THR A 173 1.83 -25.12 1.29
C THR A 173 3.33 -25.22 0.97
N GLU A 174 3.91 -24.19 0.35
CA GLU A 174 5.36 -24.12 0.08
C GLU A 174 6.20 -24.10 1.38
N LEU A 175 5.64 -23.56 2.44
CA LEU A 175 6.27 -23.47 3.76
C LEU A 175 6.10 -24.75 4.60
N HIS A 176 5.52 -25.83 4.06
CA HIS A 176 5.46 -27.12 4.76
C HIS A 176 6.84 -27.59 5.19
N GLY A 177 6.96 -28.03 6.42
CA GLY A 177 8.21 -28.47 7.05
C GLY A 177 9.15 -27.31 7.48
N TYR A 178 8.91 -26.08 7.04
CA TYR A 178 9.67 -24.91 7.49
C TYR A 178 9.44 -24.61 8.97
N TRP A 179 8.17 -24.65 9.38
CA TRP A 179 7.74 -24.32 10.74
C TRP A 179 8.35 -25.25 11.80
N GLY A 180 8.41 -26.54 11.48
CA GLY A 180 9.07 -27.52 12.36
C GLY A 180 10.58 -27.31 12.46
N LYS A 181 11.26 -26.99 11.34
CA LYS A 181 12.70 -26.77 11.31
C LYS A 181 13.14 -25.49 12.00
N GLN A 182 12.39 -24.41 11.81
CA GLN A 182 12.76 -23.08 12.26
C GLN A 182 12.28 -22.78 13.68
N PHE A 183 11.09 -23.25 14.06
CA PHE A 183 10.40 -22.91 15.29
C PHE A 183 10.08 -24.12 16.18
N GLY A 184 10.46 -25.32 15.77
CA GLY A 184 10.23 -26.53 16.56
C GLY A 184 8.77 -26.99 16.64
N LEU A 185 7.90 -26.48 15.77
CA LEU A 185 6.49 -26.88 15.75
C LEU A 185 6.36 -28.35 15.34
N LYS A 186 5.41 -29.08 15.96
CA LYS A 186 5.10 -30.47 15.64
C LYS A 186 4.29 -30.61 14.36
N GLU A 187 3.46 -29.62 14.08
CA GLU A 187 2.56 -29.54 12.93
C GLU A 187 2.84 -28.24 12.17
N ASP A 188 2.63 -28.26 10.87
CA ASP A 188 2.76 -27.07 10.04
C ASP A 188 1.64 -26.07 10.35
N LEU A 189 1.90 -24.77 10.13
CA LEU A 189 0.85 -23.76 10.24
C LEU A 189 -0.12 -23.87 9.09
N GLU A 190 -1.38 -23.82 9.42
CA GLU A 190 -2.49 -23.73 8.46
C GLU A 190 -3.27 -22.44 8.70
N ILE A 191 -3.77 -21.84 7.62
CA ILE A 191 -4.64 -20.66 7.70
C ILE A 191 -6.01 -20.96 7.14
N ARG A 192 -7.01 -20.28 7.64
CA ARG A 192 -8.36 -20.24 7.09
C ARG A 192 -8.68 -18.83 6.65
N ILE A 193 -9.49 -18.70 5.59
CA ILE A 193 -9.75 -17.43 4.94
C ILE A 193 -11.25 -17.24 4.70
N GLY A 194 -11.74 -16.03 5.00
CA GLY A 194 -13.11 -15.60 4.71
C GLY A 194 -13.13 -14.32 3.90
N ILE A 195 -13.93 -14.29 2.81
CA ILE A 195 -14.03 -13.13 1.92
C ILE A 195 -15.49 -12.76 1.69
N ASN A 196 -15.80 -11.48 1.76
CA ASN A 196 -17.12 -10.95 1.44
C ASN A 196 -17.06 -9.64 0.69
N THR A 197 -17.84 -9.51 -0.37
CA THR A 197 -18.03 -8.26 -1.12
C THR A 197 -19.33 -7.60 -0.68
N GLY A 198 -19.27 -6.33 -0.26
CA GLY A 198 -20.47 -5.64 0.19
C GLY A 198 -20.26 -4.17 0.54
N TYR A 199 -21.36 -3.51 0.87
CA TYR A 199 -21.30 -2.10 1.27
C TYR A 199 -20.73 -1.95 2.69
N CYS A 200 -19.62 -1.22 2.76
CA CYS A 200 -18.95 -0.81 3.99
C CYS A 200 -18.97 0.72 4.13
N THR A 201 -18.73 1.19 5.33
CA THR A 201 -18.33 2.57 5.58
C THR A 201 -16.82 2.60 5.76
N VAL A 202 -16.11 3.30 4.88
CA VAL A 202 -14.64 3.43 4.86
C VAL A 202 -14.25 4.86 5.16
N GLY A 203 -13.15 5.05 5.86
CA GLY A 203 -12.61 6.36 6.19
C GLY A 203 -11.88 6.40 7.52
N ASN A 204 -11.68 7.62 8.03
CA ASN A 204 -11.03 7.85 9.31
C ASN A 204 -12.03 7.73 10.45
N PHE A 205 -11.78 6.81 11.37
CA PHE A 205 -12.58 6.60 12.57
C PHE A 205 -11.72 6.79 13.81
N GLY A 206 -12.28 7.37 14.85
CA GLY A 206 -11.58 7.51 16.13
C GLY A 206 -11.89 8.82 16.83
N SER A 207 -10.91 9.34 17.56
CA SER A 207 -10.97 10.59 18.30
C SER A 207 -10.08 11.66 17.64
N GLU A 208 -10.11 12.88 18.20
CA GLU A 208 -9.20 13.96 17.75
C GLU A 208 -7.71 13.58 17.91
N ASP A 209 -7.38 12.74 18.91
CA ASP A 209 -6.01 12.36 19.23
C ASP A 209 -5.55 11.06 18.53
N ARG A 210 -6.49 10.23 18.05
CA ARG A 210 -6.19 8.94 17.42
C ARG A 210 -7.20 8.59 16.36
N LEU A 211 -6.75 8.45 15.14
CA LEU A 211 -7.54 8.05 13.98
C LEU A 211 -6.99 6.77 13.38
N ASP A 212 -7.91 5.87 13.04
CA ASP A 212 -7.62 4.67 12.24
C ASP A 212 -8.36 4.81 10.89
N TYR A 213 -7.64 4.67 9.80
CA TYR A 213 -8.27 4.51 8.50
C TYR A 213 -8.69 3.06 8.36
N THR A 214 -9.99 2.82 8.34
CA THR A 214 -10.52 1.45 8.41
C THR A 214 -11.89 1.35 7.73
N VAL A 215 -12.38 0.12 7.65
CA VAL A 215 -13.72 -0.19 7.15
C VAL A 215 -14.58 -0.80 8.24
N VAL A 216 -15.84 -0.36 8.32
CA VAL A 216 -16.82 -0.86 9.29
C VAL A 216 -18.14 -1.19 8.59
N GLY A 217 -18.86 -2.17 9.12
CA GLY A 217 -20.21 -2.51 8.65
C GLY A 217 -20.51 -4.00 8.70
N GLY A 218 -21.74 -4.36 8.37
CA GLY A 218 -22.20 -5.75 8.35
C GLY A 218 -21.43 -6.63 7.37
N ALA A 219 -20.94 -6.04 6.27
CA ALA A 219 -20.15 -6.76 5.28
C ALA A 219 -18.77 -7.19 5.83
N VAL A 220 -18.15 -6.36 6.68
CA VAL A 220 -16.91 -6.68 7.39
C VAL A 220 -17.13 -7.84 8.36
N ASN A 221 -18.19 -7.75 9.16
CA ASN A 221 -18.56 -8.80 10.10
C ASN A 221 -18.84 -10.14 9.40
N LEU A 222 -19.43 -10.10 8.20
CA LEU A 222 -19.70 -11.31 7.43
C LEU A 222 -18.40 -11.96 6.95
N ALA A 223 -17.43 -11.21 6.46
CA ALA A 223 -16.13 -11.74 6.06
C ALA A 223 -15.40 -12.43 7.22
N SER A 224 -15.35 -11.81 8.40
CA SER A 224 -14.79 -12.42 9.61
C SER A 224 -15.51 -13.71 10.04
N ARG A 225 -16.85 -13.78 9.87
CA ARG A 225 -17.60 -14.99 10.20
C ARG A 225 -17.41 -16.11 9.20
N LEU A 226 -17.23 -15.79 7.93
CA LEU A 226 -16.86 -16.78 6.91
C LEU A 226 -15.48 -17.35 7.19
N GLU A 227 -14.52 -16.51 7.61
CA GLU A 227 -13.21 -16.96 8.05
C GLU A 227 -13.34 -17.96 9.21
N GLY A 228 -14.06 -17.59 10.29
CA GLY A 228 -14.24 -18.47 11.45
C GLY A 228 -15.01 -19.76 11.14
N ALA A 229 -15.80 -19.83 10.05
CA ALA A 229 -16.51 -21.01 9.59
C ALA A 229 -15.73 -21.82 8.53
N ALA A 230 -14.65 -21.27 7.99
CA ALA A 230 -13.84 -21.93 6.98
C ALA A 230 -13.09 -23.14 7.57
N PRO A 231 -13.09 -24.28 6.88
CA PRO A 231 -12.20 -25.38 7.22
C PRO A 231 -10.73 -24.93 7.19
N SER A 232 -9.86 -25.69 7.85
CA SER A 232 -8.42 -25.49 7.77
C SER A 232 -7.95 -25.53 6.32
N SER A 233 -6.97 -24.70 5.97
CA SER A 233 -6.38 -24.60 4.62
C SER A 233 -7.39 -24.29 3.51
N SER A 234 -8.53 -23.67 3.81
CA SER A 234 -9.55 -23.35 2.82
C SER A 234 -9.91 -21.86 2.77
N ILE A 235 -10.60 -21.49 1.69
CA ILE A 235 -11.09 -20.14 1.41
C ILE A 235 -12.60 -20.21 1.26
N LEU A 236 -13.36 -19.56 2.15
CA LEU A 236 -14.79 -19.38 2.02
C LEU A 236 -15.13 -17.98 1.54
N ILE A 237 -15.95 -17.90 0.51
CA ILE A 237 -16.47 -16.64 0.00
C ILE A 237 -18.00 -16.56 0.13
N SER A 238 -18.54 -15.34 0.27
CA SER A 238 -19.99 -15.11 0.24
C SER A 238 -20.56 -15.24 -1.17
N GLU A 239 -21.90 -15.38 -1.28
CA GLU A 239 -22.61 -15.33 -2.56
C GLU A 239 -22.35 -14.01 -3.30
N GLU A 240 -22.28 -12.89 -2.58
CA GLU A 240 -21.98 -11.57 -3.18
C GLU A 240 -20.59 -11.52 -3.83
N THR A 241 -19.59 -12.18 -3.23
CA THR A 241 -18.25 -12.32 -3.82
C THR A 241 -18.29 -13.29 -5.00
N TYR A 242 -18.98 -14.44 -4.84
CA TYR A 242 -19.13 -15.42 -5.90
C TYR A 242 -19.72 -14.81 -7.18
N LEU A 243 -20.73 -13.94 -7.06
CA LEU A 243 -21.34 -13.24 -8.20
C LEU A 243 -20.36 -12.33 -8.97
N GLN A 244 -19.26 -11.93 -8.34
CA GLN A 244 -18.22 -11.13 -9.00
C GLN A 244 -17.15 -11.99 -9.69
N VAL A 245 -16.90 -13.21 -9.17
CA VAL A 245 -15.71 -14.01 -9.57
C VAL A 245 -16.04 -15.41 -10.07
N GLY A 246 -17.31 -15.78 -10.17
CA GLY A 246 -17.75 -17.15 -10.47
C GLY A 246 -17.22 -17.73 -11.78
N ASP A 247 -16.92 -16.86 -12.76
CA ASP A 247 -16.38 -17.27 -14.06
C ASP A 247 -14.84 -17.47 -14.06
N HIS A 248 -14.17 -17.08 -12.97
CA HIS A 248 -12.71 -17.07 -12.87
C HIS A 248 -12.12 -18.17 -12.00
N PHE A 249 -12.92 -18.78 -11.12
CA PHE A 249 -12.47 -19.80 -10.17
C PHE A 249 -13.42 -20.99 -10.20
N ASP A 250 -12.92 -22.15 -9.77
CA ASP A 250 -13.72 -23.31 -9.51
C ASP A 250 -14.09 -23.39 -8.03
N PHE A 251 -15.28 -23.91 -7.73
CA PHE A 251 -15.85 -23.92 -6.40
C PHE A 251 -16.41 -25.28 -6.04
N LYS A 252 -16.37 -25.64 -4.76
CA LYS A 252 -17.18 -26.74 -4.24
C LYS A 252 -18.65 -26.33 -4.25
N GLU A 253 -19.53 -27.34 -4.17
CA GLU A 253 -20.97 -27.12 -4.07
C GLU A 253 -21.30 -26.11 -2.95
N ALA A 254 -22.22 -25.19 -3.27
CA ALA A 254 -22.62 -24.13 -2.34
C ALA A 254 -23.20 -24.71 -1.04
N ARG A 255 -22.85 -24.09 0.08
CA ARG A 255 -23.37 -24.46 1.40
C ARG A 255 -24.10 -23.28 2.03
N GLU A 256 -25.19 -23.60 2.72
CA GLU A 256 -25.85 -22.63 3.59
C GLU A 256 -25.25 -22.73 5.01
N LEU A 257 -24.80 -21.59 5.53
CA LEU A 257 -24.21 -21.50 6.86
C LEU A 257 -25.05 -20.60 7.77
N ASP A 258 -25.37 -21.13 8.94
CA ASP A 258 -25.95 -20.34 10.02
C ASP A 258 -24.81 -19.69 10.83
N LEU A 259 -24.51 -18.44 10.48
CA LEU A 259 -23.42 -17.71 11.11
C LEU A 259 -23.91 -16.94 12.34
N LYS A 260 -23.20 -17.06 13.45
CA LYS A 260 -23.55 -16.44 14.74
C LYS A 260 -23.77 -14.93 14.57
N GLY A 261 -25.00 -14.44 14.89
CA GLY A 261 -25.39 -13.04 14.83
C GLY A 261 -25.63 -12.48 13.42
N VAL A 262 -25.73 -13.35 12.40
CA VAL A 262 -26.35 -13.06 11.12
C VAL A 262 -27.76 -13.63 11.18
N GLY A 263 -28.77 -12.77 11.11
CA GLY A 263 -30.18 -13.18 11.32
C GLY A 263 -30.79 -14.01 10.18
N ARG A 264 -29.99 -14.51 9.25
CA ARG A 264 -30.38 -15.38 8.13
C ARG A 264 -29.25 -16.35 7.79
N SER A 265 -29.60 -17.49 7.20
CA SER A 265 -28.63 -18.36 6.56
C SER A 265 -27.89 -17.63 5.44
N VAL A 266 -26.60 -17.88 5.33
CA VAL A 266 -25.70 -17.28 4.33
C VAL A 266 -25.20 -18.36 3.39
N LYS A 267 -25.47 -18.21 2.11
CA LYS A 267 -24.92 -19.07 1.08
C LYS A 267 -23.45 -18.73 0.88
N SER A 268 -22.60 -19.74 0.96
CA SER A 268 -21.15 -19.63 0.85
C SER A 268 -20.58 -20.65 -0.12
N TYR A 269 -19.43 -20.35 -0.66
CA TYR A 269 -18.72 -21.16 -1.64
C TYR A 269 -17.28 -21.34 -1.18
N GLU A 270 -16.77 -22.55 -1.26
CA GLU A 270 -15.36 -22.86 -0.99
C GLU A 270 -14.59 -22.87 -2.30
N VAL A 271 -13.55 -22.04 -2.39
CA VAL A 271 -12.70 -21.94 -3.58
C VAL A 271 -11.82 -23.18 -3.70
N LEU A 272 -11.79 -23.82 -4.87
CA LEU A 272 -10.87 -24.92 -5.16
C LEU A 272 -9.48 -24.37 -5.48
N ILE A 273 -8.48 -24.79 -4.71
CA ILE A 273 -7.11 -24.26 -4.78
C ILE A 273 -6.24 -25.10 -5.73
N ASP A 274 -6.46 -26.42 -5.78
CA ASP A 274 -5.59 -27.36 -6.48
C ASP A 274 -5.68 -27.28 -8.01
N ASP A 275 -6.85 -26.91 -8.55
CA ASP A 275 -7.07 -26.71 -10.00
C ASP A 275 -6.81 -25.27 -10.47
N TYR A 276 -6.36 -24.41 -9.54
CA TYR A 276 -6.04 -23.03 -9.84
C TYR A 276 -4.63 -22.91 -10.44
N GLU A 277 -4.42 -23.45 -11.61
CA GLU A 277 -3.57 -22.77 -12.59
C GLU A 277 -4.31 -21.49 -12.96
N ILE A 278 -3.76 -20.36 -12.53
CA ILE A 278 -4.27 -19.05 -12.89
C ILE A 278 -4.70 -19.11 -14.36
N ARG A 279 -5.99 -19.13 -14.65
CA ARG A 279 -6.49 -18.75 -15.97
C ARG A 279 -6.05 -17.31 -16.13
N LYS A 280 -4.79 -17.14 -16.59
CA LYS A 280 -4.13 -15.84 -16.67
C LYS A 280 -4.77 -15.11 -17.83
N ILE A 281 -5.88 -14.46 -17.55
CA ILE A 281 -6.33 -13.37 -18.38
C ILE A 281 -5.40 -12.22 -18.03
N LEU A 282 -4.46 -11.93 -18.91
CA LEU A 282 -3.59 -10.79 -18.79
C LEU A 282 -4.29 -9.62 -19.49
N ASN A 283 -4.72 -8.64 -18.74
CA ASN A 283 -5.26 -7.41 -19.28
C ASN A 283 -4.15 -6.35 -19.30
N PHE A 284 -3.84 -5.85 -20.47
CA PHE A 284 -2.93 -4.74 -20.68
C PHE A 284 -3.71 -3.58 -21.24
N SER A 285 -3.80 -2.47 -20.51
CA SER A 285 -4.45 -1.23 -20.97
C SER A 285 -3.42 -0.12 -21.08
N GLY A 286 -3.42 0.58 -22.22
CA GLY A 286 -2.66 1.80 -22.43
C GLY A 286 -3.59 2.90 -22.95
N ASP A 287 -3.08 4.11 -23.12
CA ASP A 287 -3.87 5.27 -23.59
C ASP A 287 -4.60 5.06 -24.93
N SER A 288 -4.18 4.08 -25.73
CA SER A 288 -4.69 3.82 -27.07
C SER A 288 -4.99 2.35 -27.36
N TYR A 289 -4.86 1.44 -26.38
CA TYR A 289 -5.11 0.01 -26.59
C TYR A 289 -5.60 -0.69 -25.34
N ASP A 290 -6.44 -1.70 -25.56
CA ASP A 290 -6.79 -2.71 -24.58
C ASP A 290 -6.46 -4.08 -25.16
N LEU A 291 -5.61 -4.85 -24.47
CA LEU A 291 -5.22 -6.20 -24.87
C LEU A 291 -5.60 -7.19 -23.77
N THR A 292 -6.50 -8.10 -24.07
CA THR A 292 -6.86 -9.23 -23.22
C THR A 292 -6.23 -10.51 -23.76
N VAL A 293 -5.35 -11.13 -22.98
CA VAL A 293 -4.63 -12.35 -23.35
C VAL A 293 -5.01 -13.47 -22.39
N ARG A 294 -5.56 -14.56 -22.93
CA ARG A 294 -5.85 -15.80 -22.18
C ARG A 294 -4.65 -16.74 -22.29
N LYS A 295 -3.79 -16.72 -21.30
CA LYS A 295 -2.50 -17.45 -21.33
C LYS A 295 -2.66 -18.98 -21.42
N ASP A 296 -3.73 -19.52 -20.85
CA ASP A 296 -4.09 -20.94 -20.89
C ASP A 296 -4.54 -21.43 -22.27
N GLN A 297 -4.94 -20.51 -23.14
CA GLN A 297 -5.44 -20.78 -24.49
C GLN A 297 -4.43 -20.40 -25.59
N LEU A 298 -3.28 -19.82 -25.23
CA LEU A 298 -2.23 -19.44 -26.17
C LEU A 298 -1.43 -20.67 -26.62
N ASP A 299 -1.46 -20.93 -27.91
CA ASP A 299 -0.52 -21.84 -28.55
C ASP A 299 0.75 -21.11 -29.04
N GLU A 300 1.73 -21.87 -29.55
CA GLU A 300 2.99 -21.27 -30.06
C GLU A 300 2.73 -20.30 -31.24
N LYS A 301 1.68 -20.54 -32.01
CA LYS A 301 1.29 -19.67 -33.16
C LYS A 301 0.73 -18.34 -32.69
N ASP A 302 -0.08 -18.38 -31.62
CA ASP A 302 -0.65 -17.17 -31.02
C ASP A 302 0.45 -16.29 -30.42
N ILE A 303 1.45 -16.93 -29.79
CA ILE A 303 2.62 -16.20 -29.24
C ILE A 303 3.46 -15.56 -30.35
N GLU A 304 3.67 -16.26 -31.47
CA GLU A 304 4.35 -15.67 -32.63
C GLU A 304 3.54 -14.53 -33.27
N ALA A 305 2.23 -14.68 -33.39
CA ALA A 305 1.35 -13.63 -33.91
C ALA A 305 1.38 -12.37 -33.01
N LEU A 306 1.32 -12.53 -31.70
CA LEU A 306 1.44 -11.41 -30.75
C LEU A 306 2.80 -10.71 -30.85
N LYS A 307 3.90 -11.47 -30.95
CA LYS A 307 5.24 -10.90 -31.13
C LYS A 307 5.35 -10.10 -32.44
N LYS A 308 4.69 -10.59 -33.50
CA LYS A 308 4.68 -9.90 -34.78
C LYS A 308 3.89 -8.58 -34.73
N ILE A 309 2.72 -8.59 -34.09
CA ILE A 309 1.93 -7.38 -33.87
C ILE A 309 2.71 -6.33 -33.06
N ILE A 310 3.39 -6.76 -31.98
CA ILE A 310 4.21 -5.86 -31.14
C ILE A 310 5.42 -5.30 -31.91
N ALA A 311 5.97 -6.06 -32.87
CA ALA A 311 7.11 -5.63 -33.67
C ALA A 311 6.73 -4.70 -34.83
N GLU A 312 5.44 -4.64 -35.20
CA GLU A 312 4.88 -3.77 -36.27
C GLU A 312 4.33 -2.45 -35.68
N LEU A 313 4.23 -2.32 -34.35
CA LEU A 313 3.86 -1.08 -33.63
C LEU A 313 5.11 -0.26 -33.24
#